data_20564fd737f8d6032aec68e76a48eebd
#
_entry.id   20564fd737f8d6032aec68e76a48eebd
#
_cell.length_a   1.000
_cell.length_b   1.000
_cell.length_c   1.000
_cell.angle_alpha   90.00
_cell.angle_beta   90.00
_cell.angle_gamma   90.00
#
_symmetry.space_group_name_H-M   'P 1'
#
loop_
_entity.id
_entity.type
_entity.pdbx_description
1 polymer ?
#
loop_
_entity_poly.entity_id
_entity_poly.type
_entity_poly.pdbx_seq_one_letter_code
_entity_poly.pdbx_strand_id
1 'polypeptide(L)'
;MNHSIFLDCKGSAFFKCGHLFSAEVIPVLFTDFRIFDFSKIGCGSEVELKNKFFVRTSLTFRYLCRTKQKLMVQIDDVIVSLDVFREKFLCDLHACKGECCIEGDAGAPVELEEVEKLEEVLPVIWDDLAPEAQEVINRQGVVYTDEEGDLVTSIVNGKDCVFTCYDEKGYCYCAIEKAYREGKCNFYKPISCHLYPIRIGDYGPYKAVNYHRWDVCKAAVLLGKKENLPVYKFLKEPLIRKFGAEWYEELENVAKELEAQHLI
;
A
#
# COMPACT_ATOMS: atom_id res chain seq x y z
N MET A 1 20.34 12.27 18.39
CA MET A 1 20.80 12.16 16.98
C MET A 1 19.62 12.54 16.13
N ASN A 2 19.72 13.65 15.40
CA ASN A 2 18.63 14.15 14.57
C ASN A 2 18.64 13.40 13.24
N HIS A 3 17.59 12.69 12.95
CA HIS A 3 17.37 12.05 11.64
C HIS A 3 16.39 12.89 10.84
N SER A 4 16.82 13.36 9.67
CA SER A 4 15.96 14.08 8.72
C SER A 4 15.64 13.16 7.55
N ILE A 5 14.36 13.08 7.18
CA ILE A 5 13.85 12.23 6.10
C ILE A 5 13.56 13.09 4.87
N PHE A 6 14.06 12.69 3.71
CA PHE A 6 13.81 13.32 2.40
C PHE A 6 13.08 12.35 1.48
N LEU A 7 12.12 12.86 0.75
CA LEU A 7 11.46 12.15 -0.33
C LEU A 7 11.79 12.83 -1.66
N ASP A 8 12.31 12.09 -2.63
CA ASP A 8 12.55 12.60 -3.99
C ASP A 8 11.27 12.63 -4.83
N CYS A 9 11.39 13.18 -6.05
CA CYS A 9 10.26 13.32 -6.98
C CYS A 9 9.72 11.99 -7.52
N LYS A 10 10.34 10.85 -7.14
CA LYS A 10 9.94 9.49 -7.51
C LYS A 10 9.47 8.65 -6.33
N GLY A 11 9.45 9.25 -5.12
CA GLY A 11 9.02 8.57 -3.90
C GLY A 11 10.13 7.78 -3.20
N SER A 12 11.38 7.93 -3.60
CA SER A 12 12.54 7.32 -2.94
C SER A 12 13.05 8.22 -1.82
N ALA A 13 13.39 7.64 -0.67
CA ALA A 13 13.93 8.36 0.47
C ALA A 13 15.45 8.39 0.43
N PHE A 14 16.06 9.59 0.51
CA PHE A 14 17.51 9.74 0.65
C PHE A 14 17.85 10.51 1.93
N PHE A 15 18.90 10.04 2.63
CA PHE A 15 19.49 10.74 3.75
C PHE A 15 20.72 11.54 3.28
N LYS A 16 20.69 12.86 3.42
CA LYS A 16 21.90 13.70 3.33
C LYS A 16 21.85 14.92 4.23
N CYS A 17 22.98 15.26 4.80
CA CYS A 17 23.18 16.30 5.81
C CYS A 17 23.43 17.68 5.17
N GLY A 18 22.79 18.71 5.66
CA GLY A 18 23.21 20.12 5.66
C GLY A 18 22.56 21.08 4.68
N HIS A 19 21.54 21.79 5.09
CA HIS A 19 21.33 23.25 5.07
C HIS A 19 19.93 23.63 5.58
N LEU A 20 19.84 24.67 6.39
CA LEU A 20 18.60 25.16 7.07
C LEU A 20 17.71 25.99 6.13
N PHE A 21 16.42 25.66 6.09
CA PHE A 21 15.36 26.54 5.55
C PHE A 21 14.15 26.58 6.50
N SER A 22 13.52 27.76 6.62
CA SER A 22 12.30 27.94 7.41
C SER A 22 11.06 27.62 6.58
N ALA A 23 10.22 26.72 7.07
CA ALA A 23 8.89 26.49 6.51
C ALA A 23 7.88 27.42 7.20
N GLU A 24 7.07 28.14 6.44
CA GLU A 24 5.93 28.88 6.97
C GLU A 24 4.78 27.91 7.23
N VAL A 25 4.35 27.85 8.49
CA VAL A 25 3.17 27.12 8.92
C VAL A 25 1.96 28.05 8.78
N ILE A 26 1.01 27.71 7.94
CA ILE A 26 -0.27 28.41 7.87
C ILE A 26 -1.19 27.79 8.91
N PRO A 27 -1.51 28.47 10.02
CA PRO A 27 -2.46 27.96 10.99
C PRO A 27 -3.87 28.01 10.40
N VAL A 28 -4.45 26.87 10.07
CA VAL A 28 -5.90 26.79 9.89
C VAL A 28 -6.50 26.60 11.27
N LEU A 29 -7.26 27.60 11.72
CA LEU A 29 -7.96 27.63 13.01
C LEU A 29 -9.08 26.59 13.01
N PHE A 30 -8.74 25.33 13.20
CA PHE A 30 -9.64 24.29 13.69
C PHE A 30 -8.82 23.26 14.48
N THR A 31 -9.33 22.82 15.53
CA THR A 31 -8.79 22.36 16.78
C THR A 31 -7.74 21.25 16.77
N ASP A 32 -7.37 20.60 15.64
CA ASP A 32 -6.38 19.51 15.66
C ASP A 32 -5.62 19.25 14.33
N PHE A 33 -5.70 20.12 13.32
CA PHE A 33 -4.99 19.95 12.07
C PHE A 33 -3.90 21.00 11.84
N ARG A 34 -2.71 20.57 11.41
CA ARG A 34 -1.69 21.46 10.86
C ARG A 34 -1.44 21.11 9.39
N ILE A 35 -1.59 22.13 8.52
CA ILE A 35 -1.27 22.04 7.09
C ILE A 35 0.15 22.59 6.90
N PHE A 36 1.03 21.79 6.33
CA PHE A 36 2.35 22.22 5.92
C PHE A 36 2.37 22.46 4.41
N ASP A 37 2.69 23.69 3.99
CA ASP A 37 2.87 24.04 2.58
C ASP A 37 4.36 24.04 2.25
N PHE A 38 4.79 23.05 1.49
CA PHE A 38 6.17 22.90 1.03
C PHE A 38 6.39 23.48 -0.39
N SER A 39 5.43 24.21 -0.95
CA SER A 39 5.55 24.79 -2.29
C SER A 39 6.70 25.79 -2.44
N LYS A 40 7.23 26.29 -1.30
CA LYS A 40 8.35 27.25 -1.24
C LYS A 40 9.71 26.56 -1.02
N ILE A 41 9.75 25.24 -0.88
CA ILE A 41 10.99 24.49 -0.65
C ILE A 41 11.53 24.02 -2.00
N GLY A 42 12.67 24.55 -2.40
CA GLY A 42 13.39 24.12 -3.60
C GLY A 42 13.86 22.67 -3.46
N CYS A 43 13.93 21.97 -4.60
CA CYS A 43 14.44 20.60 -4.66
C CYS A 43 15.88 20.55 -4.05
N GLY A 44 16.02 19.87 -2.90
CA GLY A 44 17.33 19.66 -2.26
C GLY A 44 17.59 20.39 -0.93
N SER A 45 16.56 20.97 -0.30
CA SER A 45 16.72 21.64 1.00
C SER A 45 16.14 20.84 2.17
N GLU A 46 16.90 20.77 3.25
CA GLU A 46 16.52 20.15 4.53
C GLU A 46 15.52 21.02 5.30
N VAL A 47 14.54 20.39 5.91
CA VAL A 47 13.62 21.05 6.83
C VAL A 47 13.91 20.54 8.25
N GLU A 48 14.50 21.41 9.09
CA GLU A 48 14.65 21.16 10.51
C GLU A 48 13.35 21.57 11.24
N LEU A 49 12.58 20.59 11.73
CA LEU A 49 11.45 20.82 12.61
C LEU A 49 11.97 21.13 14.02
N LYS A 50 12.05 22.40 14.40
CA LYS A 50 12.34 22.77 15.79
C LYS A 50 11.17 22.44 16.69
N ASN A 51 11.30 21.34 17.42
CA ASN A 51 10.46 20.96 18.53
C ASN A 51 10.48 22.02 19.63
N LYS A 52 9.38 22.72 19.83
CA LYS A 52 8.98 23.21 21.16
C LYS A 52 7.45 23.29 21.18
N PHE A 53 6.83 22.20 21.55
CA PHE A 53 5.68 22.09 22.45
C PHE A 53 5.23 20.63 22.48
N PHE A 54 5.76 19.88 23.44
CA PHE A 54 5.18 18.61 23.85
C PHE A 54 4.02 18.94 24.79
N VAL A 55 2.81 18.88 24.32
CA VAL A 55 1.64 18.69 25.17
C VAL A 55 1.25 17.23 25.04
N ARG A 56 1.52 16.48 26.09
CA ARG A 56 1.15 15.08 26.26
C ARG A 56 -0.35 15.02 26.57
N THR A 57 -1.18 15.11 25.56
CA THR A 57 -2.57 14.66 25.62
C THR A 57 -2.69 13.52 24.61
N SER A 58 -3.47 12.50 24.97
CA SER A 58 -3.74 11.31 24.15
C SER A 58 -4.60 11.64 22.91
N LEU A 59 -4.20 12.67 22.17
CA LEU A 59 -4.82 13.11 20.93
C LEU A 59 -3.82 12.85 19.83
N THR A 60 -4.20 11.99 18.91
CA THR A 60 -3.53 11.69 17.64
C THR A 60 -3.21 12.97 16.91
N PHE A 61 -1.92 13.28 16.74
CA PHE A 61 -1.49 14.43 15.93
C PHE A 61 -1.66 14.06 14.44
N ARG A 62 -2.48 14.81 13.73
CA ARG A 62 -2.70 14.68 12.30
C ARG A 62 -1.97 15.79 11.56
N TYR A 63 -1.11 15.44 10.61
CA TYR A 63 -0.40 16.39 9.78
C TYR A 63 -0.84 16.27 8.32
N LEU A 64 -1.17 17.40 7.70
CA LEU A 64 -1.39 17.52 6.28
C LEU A 64 -0.15 18.13 5.63
N CYS A 65 0.55 17.36 4.80
CA CYS A 65 1.78 17.79 4.14
C CYS A 65 1.52 18.00 2.62
N ARG A 66 1.91 19.16 2.10
CA ARG A 66 1.73 19.50 0.68
C ARG A 66 3.08 19.61 -0.01
N THR A 67 3.46 18.61 -0.79
CA THR A 67 4.60 18.68 -1.71
C THR A 67 4.10 18.51 -3.14
N LYS A 68 4.42 19.48 -4.03
CA LYS A 68 4.11 19.43 -5.48
C LYS A 68 2.80 18.71 -5.83
N GLN A 69 1.67 19.19 -5.27
CA GLN A 69 0.31 18.66 -5.50
C GLN A 69 -0.04 17.31 -4.84
N LYS A 70 0.85 16.65 -4.10
CA LYS A 70 0.46 15.51 -3.29
C LYS A 70 0.25 15.95 -1.84
N LEU A 71 -1.02 16.03 -1.44
CA LEU A 71 -1.40 16.19 -0.04
C LEU A 71 -1.33 14.81 0.62
N MET A 72 -0.82 14.73 1.86
CA MET A 72 -0.74 13.51 2.66
C MET A 72 -1.32 13.76 4.04
N VAL A 73 -1.89 12.75 4.64
CA VAL A 73 -2.47 12.78 5.99
C VAL A 73 -1.69 11.81 6.86
N GLN A 74 -1.36 12.19 8.08
CA GLN A 74 -0.76 11.30 9.05
C GLN A 74 -1.84 10.81 10.04
N ILE A 75 -1.91 9.50 10.21
CA ILE A 75 -2.71 8.81 11.23
C ILE A 75 -1.73 7.94 12.00
N ASP A 76 -1.45 8.27 13.26
CA ASP A 76 -0.41 7.66 14.09
C ASP A 76 0.97 7.69 13.40
N ASP A 77 1.58 6.54 13.15
CA ASP A 77 2.85 6.36 12.42
C ASP A 77 2.64 6.10 10.93
N VAL A 78 1.41 6.22 10.41
CA VAL A 78 1.06 5.95 9.02
C VAL A 78 0.79 7.25 8.25
N ILE A 79 1.51 7.45 7.15
CA ILE A 79 1.33 8.59 6.24
C ILE A 79 0.52 8.12 5.03
N VAL A 80 -0.68 8.67 4.87
CA VAL A 80 -1.64 8.27 3.84
C VAL A 80 -1.71 9.31 2.74
N SER A 81 -1.49 8.90 1.48
CA SER A 81 -1.67 9.75 0.31
C SER A 81 -3.15 10.11 0.12
N LEU A 82 -3.46 11.36 -0.27
CA LEU A 82 -4.84 11.74 -0.60
C LEU A 82 -5.42 10.95 -1.78
N ASP A 83 -4.59 10.35 -2.61
CA ASP A 83 -5.05 9.48 -3.69
C ASP A 83 -5.84 8.28 -3.15
N VAL A 84 -5.54 7.82 -1.92
CA VAL A 84 -6.28 6.74 -1.23
C VAL A 84 -7.74 7.11 -0.95
N PHE A 85 -8.01 8.40 -0.74
CA PHE A 85 -9.37 8.91 -0.51
C PHE A 85 -10.07 9.32 -1.82
N ARG A 86 -9.32 9.86 -2.79
CA ARG A 86 -9.87 10.44 -4.02
C ARG A 86 -10.14 9.42 -5.11
N GLU A 87 -9.20 8.47 -5.30
CA GLU A 87 -9.28 7.52 -6.39
C GLU A 87 -10.42 6.54 -6.15
N LYS A 88 -11.11 6.20 -7.23
CA LYS A 88 -12.21 5.26 -7.23
C LYS A 88 -11.73 3.95 -7.83
N PHE A 89 -12.08 2.84 -7.16
CA PHE A 89 -11.62 1.53 -7.57
C PHE A 89 -12.61 0.45 -7.14
N LEU A 90 -12.92 -0.44 -8.07
CA LEU A 90 -13.64 -1.69 -7.80
C LEU A 90 -13.08 -2.75 -8.76
N CYS A 91 -12.48 -3.79 -8.21
CA CYS A 91 -11.85 -4.83 -9.01
C CYS A 91 -12.86 -5.45 -10.00
N ASP A 92 -12.50 -5.49 -11.27
CA ASP A 92 -13.29 -6.09 -12.34
C ASP A 92 -12.54 -7.30 -12.93
N LEU A 93 -12.66 -8.43 -12.25
CA LEU A 93 -12.00 -9.67 -12.67
C LEU A 93 -12.51 -10.16 -14.04
N HIS A 94 -13.76 -9.84 -14.39
CA HIS A 94 -14.31 -10.23 -15.70
C HIS A 94 -13.60 -9.52 -16.85
N ALA A 95 -13.17 -8.29 -16.63
CA ALA A 95 -12.45 -7.52 -17.62
C ALA A 95 -10.95 -7.84 -17.65
N CYS A 96 -10.28 -7.87 -16.48
CA CYS A 96 -8.82 -8.03 -16.40
C CYS A 96 -8.35 -9.49 -16.31
N LYS A 97 -9.25 -10.44 -16.01
CA LYS A 97 -8.95 -11.88 -15.91
C LYS A 97 -7.78 -12.23 -14.97
N GLY A 98 -7.50 -11.39 -13.98
CA GLY A 98 -6.44 -11.64 -13.02
C GLY A 98 -5.04 -11.19 -13.45
N GLU A 99 -4.91 -10.27 -14.41
CA GLU A 99 -3.62 -9.77 -14.95
C GLU A 99 -2.61 -9.34 -13.87
N CYS A 100 -3.05 -8.86 -12.71
CA CYS A 100 -2.15 -8.48 -11.62
C CYS A 100 -1.31 -9.65 -11.05
N CYS A 101 -1.67 -10.89 -11.35
CA CYS A 101 -0.91 -12.09 -10.95
C CYS A 101 0.00 -12.63 -12.05
N ILE A 102 -0.12 -12.13 -13.30
CA ILE A 102 0.58 -12.65 -14.48
C ILE A 102 1.43 -11.61 -15.23
N GLU A 103 1.30 -10.33 -14.90
CA GLU A 103 2.04 -9.21 -15.53
C GLU A 103 3.08 -8.59 -14.56
N GLY A 104 3.58 -9.37 -13.60
CA GLY A 104 4.62 -8.92 -12.69
C GLY A 104 6.01 -8.98 -13.31
N ASP A 105 6.87 -7.99 -13.00
CA ASP A 105 8.31 -8.01 -13.27
C ASP A 105 9.10 -8.57 -12.06
N ALA A 106 8.49 -8.49 -10.88
CA ALA A 106 8.91 -9.14 -9.64
C ALA A 106 7.70 -9.77 -8.95
N GLY A 107 7.93 -10.62 -7.94
CA GLY A 107 6.85 -11.18 -7.12
C GLY A 107 6.11 -10.11 -6.28
N ALA A 108 5.02 -10.49 -5.67
CA ALA A 108 4.33 -9.63 -4.71
C ALA A 108 5.15 -9.56 -3.40
N PRO A 109 5.33 -8.37 -2.79
CA PRO A 109 5.99 -8.24 -1.49
C PRO A 109 5.35 -9.13 -0.43
N VAL A 110 6.17 -9.79 0.38
CA VAL A 110 5.75 -10.72 1.44
C VAL A 110 6.36 -10.26 2.76
N GLU A 111 5.55 -10.20 3.80
CA GLU A 111 6.04 -9.97 5.16
C GLU A 111 6.70 -11.25 5.69
N LEU A 112 7.75 -11.10 6.50
CA LEU A 112 8.50 -12.25 7.00
C LEU A 112 7.60 -13.26 7.72
N GLU A 113 6.61 -12.76 8.47
CA GLU A 113 5.64 -13.56 9.20
C GLU A 113 4.63 -14.29 8.30
N GLU A 114 4.58 -13.93 7.01
CA GLU A 114 3.71 -14.58 6.04
C GLU A 114 4.39 -15.78 5.35
N VAL A 115 5.72 -15.88 5.40
CA VAL A 115 6.47 -16.98 4.74
C VAL A 115 6.04 -18.33 5.28
N GLU A 116 6.01 -18.49 6.60
CA GLU A 116 5.58 -19.74 7.23
C GLU A 116 4.15 -20.12 6.81
N LYS A 117 3.24 -19.15 6.73
CA LYS A 117 1.85 -19.37 6.27
C LYS A 117 1.77 -19.78 4.80
N LEU A 118 2.66 -19.23 3.96
CA LEU A 118 2.77 -19.64 2.55
C LEU A 118 3.25 -21.09 2.42
N GLU A 119 4.22 -21.50 3.25
CA GLU A 119 4.72 -22.87 3.29
C GLU A 119 3.66 -23.84 3.86
N GLU A 120 2.92 -23.44 4.90
CA GLU A 120 1.83 -24.25 5.48
C GLU A 120 0.69 -24.50 4.50
N VAL A 121 0.34 -23.53 3.64
CA VAL A 121 -0.75 -23.69 2.68
C VAL A 121 -0.33 -24.44 1.44
N LEU A 122 0.97 -24.53 1.14
CA LEU A 122 1.51 -25.12 -0.08
C LEU A 122 1.02 -26.54 -0.35
N PRO A 123 1.02 -27.49 0.61
CA PRO A 123 0.50 -28.84 0.38
C PRO A 123 -0.99 -28.86 0.00
N VAL A 124 -1.76 -27.87 0.46
CA VAL A 124 -3.22 -27.80 0.21
C VAL A 124 -3.52 -27.36 -1.22
N ILE A 125 -2.63 -26.54 -1.81
CA ILE A 125 -2.84 -25.95 -3.14
C ILE A 125 -1.95 -26.59 -4.21
N TRP A 126 -1.11 -27.55 -3.86
CA TRP A 126 -0.08 -28.08 -4.75
C TRP A 126 -0.63 -28.56 -6.09
N ASP A 127 -1.74 -29.28 -6.07
CA ASP A 127 -2.36 -29.83 -7.28
C ASP A 127 -3.08 -28.76 -8.14
N ASP A 128 -3.32 -27.58 -7.59
CA ASP A 128 -3.88 -26.45 -8.33
C ASP A 128 -2.79 -25.63 -9.06
N LEU A 129 -1.50 -25.85 -8.73
CA LEU A 129 -0.38 -25.10 -9.30
C LEU A 129 0.10 -25.72 -10.63
N ALA A 130 0.50 -24.86 -11.56
CA ALA A 130 1.11 -25.29 -12.80
C ALA A 130 2.44 -26.06 -12.55
N PRO A 131 2.80 -27.06 -13.38
CA PRO A 131 4.06 -27.80 -13.22
C PRO A 131 5.30 -26.91 -13.17
N GLU A 132 5.33 -25.84 -13.97
CA GLU A 132 6.41 -24.85 -14.00
C GLU A 132 6.53 -24.08 -12.66
N ALA A 133 5.40 -23.79 -12.03
CA ALA A 133 5.37 -23.17 -10.71
C ALA A 133 5.89 -24.12 -9.62
N GLN A 134 5.50 -25.41 -9.68
CA GLN A 134 6.01 -26.45 -8.79
C GLN A 134 7.53 -26.64 -8.94
N GLU A 135 8.07 -26.57 -10.16
CA GLU A 135 9.52 -26.64 -10.41
C GLU A 135 10.25 -25.44 -9.80
N VAL A 136 9.70 -24.23 -9.95
CA VAL A 136 10.26 -23.01 -9.35
C VAL A 136 10.27 -23.12 -7.83
N ILE A 137 9.14 -23.51 -7.22
CA ILE A 137 9.02 -23.68 -5.76
C ILE A 137 10.01 -24.71 -5.24
N ASN A 138 10.15 -25.85 -5.91
CA ASN A 138 11.11 -26.90 -5.54
C ASN A 138 12.57 -26.44 -5.62
N ARG A 139 12.88 -25.51 -6.51
CA ARG A 139 14.23 -25.00 -6.73
C ARG A 139 14.62 -23.86 -5.78
N GLN A 140 13.73 -22.91 -5.55
CA GLN A 140 14.06 -21.68 -4.83
C GLN A 140 13.10 -21.34 -3.67
N GLY A 141 12.04 -22.13 -3.46
CA GLY A 141 11.03 -21.87 -2.44
C GLY A 141 9.87 -20.98 -2.93
N VAL A 142 8.97 -20.68 -2.01
CA VAL A 142 7.75 -19.90 -2.25
C VAL A 142 8.01 -18.40 -2.35
N VAL A 143 9.16 -17.94 -1.85
CA VAL A 143 9.61 -16.54 -1.85
C VAL A 143 11.09 -16.45 -2.25
N TYR A 144 11.50 -15.28 -2.71
CA TYR A 144 12.92 -14.96 -2.96
C TYR A 144 13.16 -13.49 -2.65
N THR A 145 14.43 -13.10 -2.56
CA THR A 145 14.82 -11.69 -2.43
C THR A 145 15.08 -11.13 -3.83
N ASP A 146 14.38 -10.06 -4.18
CA ASP A 146 14.52 -9.40 -5.48
C ASP A 146 15.79 -8.52 -5.57
N GLU A 147 15.97 -7.81 -6.70
CA GLU A 147 17.15 -6.96 -6.94
C GLU A 147 17.18 -5.72 -6.01
N GLU A 148 16.02 -5.30 -5.49
CA GLU A 148 15.89 -4.17 -4.56
C GLU A 148 16.13 -4.60 -3.11
N GLY A 149 16.21 -5.91 -2.85
CA GLY A 149 16.41 -6.50 -1.53
C GLY A 149 15.12 -6.82 -0.80
N ASP A 150 13.98 -6.71 -1.46
CA ASP A 150 12.68 -7.01 -0.90
C ASP A 150 12.34 -8.50 -1.00
N LEU A 151 11.68 -9.03 0.05
CA LEU A 151 11.18 -10.39 0.04
C LEU A 151 9.87 -10.43 -0.75
N VAL A 152 9.85 -11.22 -1.83
CA VAL A 152 8.71 -11.29 -2.75
C VAL A 152 8.33 -12.74 -3.05
N THR A 153 7.08 -12.97 -3.51
CA THR A 153 6.65 -14.29 -3.97
C THR A 153 7.48 -14.74 -5.17
N SER A 154 7.82 -16.02 -5.24
CA SER A 154 8.49 -16.59 -6.42
C SER A 154 7.63 -16.44 -7.68
N ILE A 155 8.30 -16.27 -8.82
CA ILE A 155 7.66 -16.06 -10.13
C ILE A 155 8.17 -17.05 -11.17
N VAL A 156 7.31 -17.40 -12.10
CA VAL A 156 7.60 -18.28 -13.25
C VAL A 156 7.99 -17.40 -14.45
N ASN A 157 9.11 -17.71 -15.08
CA ASN A 157 9.59 -17.05 -16.29
C ASN A 157 9.67 -15.52 -16.20
N GLY A 158 9.91 -14.98 -14.99
CA GLY A 158 10.02 -13.54 -14.77
C GLY A 158 8.69 -12.78 -14.86
N LYS A 159 7.54 -13.46 -14.74
CA LYS A 159 6.21 -12.87 -14.87
C LYS A 159 5.21 -13.40 -13.85
N ASP A 160 4.77 -14.65 -14.03
CA ASP A 160 3.62 -15.21 -13.35
C ASP A 160 3.96 -15.54 -11.90
N CYS A 161 3.14 -15.12 -10.95
CA CYS A 161 3.27 -15.57 -9.57
C CYS A 161 3.13 -17.09 -9.48
N VAL A 162 3.97 -17.79 -8.69
CA VAL A 162 3.90 -19.26 -8.53
C VAL A 162 2.57 -19.75 -7.94
N PHE A 163 1.79 -18.87 -7.33
CA PHE A 163 0.48 -19.19 -6.76
C PHE A 163 -0.68 -18.98 -7.73
N THR A 164 -0.42 -18.79 -9.03
CA THR A 164 -1.48 -18.68 -10.03
C THR A 164 -2.12 -20.01 -10.35
N CYS A 165 -3.44 -19.99 -10.51
CA CYS A 165 -4.22 -21.07 -11.10
C CYS A 165 -5.27 -20.50 -12.05
N TYR A 166 -5.81 -21.33 -12.94
CA TYR A 166 -6.76 -20.88 -13.97
C TYR A 166 -8.04 -21.72 -13.92
N ASP A 167 -9.16 -21.08 -14.22
CA ASP A 167 -10.40 -21.80 -14.47
C ASP A 167 -10.52 -22.24 -15.95
N GLU A 168 -11.59 -22.98 -16.26
CA GLU A 168 -11.88 -23.47 -17.62
C GLU A 168 -12.08 -22.34 -18.65
N LYS A 169 -12.35 -21.11 -18.19
CA LYS A 169 -12.54 -19.92 -19.04
C LYS A 169 -11.28 -19.08 -19.20
N GLY A 170 -10.17 -19.52 -18.57
CA GLY A 170 -8.88 -18.81 -18.61
C GLY A 170 -8.79 -17.60 -17.69
N TYR A 171 -9.63 -17.51 -16.66
CA TYR A 171 -9.46 -16.52 -15.60
C TYR A 171 -8.35 -16.96 -14.66
N CYS A 172 -7.41 -16.08 -14.39
CA CYS A 172 -6.36 -16.30 -13.41
C CYS A 172 -6.87 -15.97 -12.01
N TYR A 173 -6.58 -16.87 -11.07
CA TYR A 173 -6.88 -16.74 -9.64
C TYR A 173 -5.63 -17.03 -8.83
N CYS A 174 -5.63 -16.53 -7.59
CA CYS A 174 -4.66 -16.97 -6.59
C CYS A 174 -5.14 -18.32 -5.99
N ALA A 175 -4.32 -19.36 -6.10
CA ALA A 175 -4.65 -20.70 -5.56
C ALA A 175 -4.84 -20.65 -4.04
N ILE A 176 -4.09 -19.77 -3.32
CA ILE A 176 -4.24 -19.55 -1.88
C ILE A 176 -5.62 -18.97 -1.58
N GLU A 177 -6.03 -17.90 -2.31
CA GLU A 177 -7.34 -17.29 -2.12
C GLU A 177 -8.47 -18.29 -2.43
N LYS A 178 -8.31 -19.10 -3.49
CA LYS A 178 -9.25 -20.17 -3.84
C LYS A 178 -9.40 -21.16 -2.68
N ALA A 179 -8.29 -21.68 -2.16
CA ALA A 179 -8.29 -22.62 -1.04
C ALA A 179 -8.94 -22.02 0.23
N TYR A 180 -8.67 -20.75 0.52
CA TYR A 180 -9.31 -20.05 1.62
C TYR A 180 -10.83 -19.94 1.44
N ARG A 181 -11.30 -19.54 0.26
CA ARG A 181 -12.74 -19.43 -0.03
C ARG A 181 -13.47 -20.78 0.00
N GLU A 182 -12.76 -21.85 -0.29
CA GLU A 182 -13.24 -23.24 -0.17
C GLU A 182 -13.15 -23.77 1.27
N GLY A 183 -12.64 -23.00 2.23
CA GLY A 183 -12.48 -23.41 3.63
C GLY A 183 -11.39 -24.43 3.87
N LYS A 184 -10.46 -24.59 2.94
CA LYS A 184 -9.34 -25.55 3.01
C LYS A 184 -8.13 -25.01 3.80
N CYS A 185 -8.00 -23.69 3.95
CA CYS A 185 -6.96 -23.04 4.72
C CYS A 185 -7.48 -21.78 5.42
N ASN A 186 -6.69 -21.27 6.39
CA ASN A 186 -7.01 -20.05 7.15
C ASN A 186 -6.22 -18.82 6.70
N PHE A 187 -5.35 -18.94 5.71
CA PHE A 187 -4.56 -17.85 5.17
C PHE A 187 -5.17 -17.39 3.84
N TYR A 188 -5.62 -16.13 3.79
CA TYR A 188 -6.33 -15.61 2.61
C TYR A 188 -5.40 -15.40 1.41
N LYS A 189 -4.33 -14.64 1.59
CA LYS A 189 -3.22 -14.34 0.66
C LYS A 189 -2.28 -13.32 1.30
N PRO A 190 -1.08 -13.07 0.74
CA PRO A 190 -0.18 -12.02 1.22
C PRO A 190 -0.89 -10.68 1.34
N ILE A 191 -0.56 -9.94 2.39
CA ILE A 191 -1.24 -8.67 2.68
C ILE A 191 -1.04 -7.65 1.57
N SER A 192 0.12 -7.66 0.90
CA SER A 192 0.40 -6.79 -0.25
C SER A 192 -0.56 -7.04 -1.41
N CYS A 193 -0.88 -8.32 -1.70
CA CYS A 193 -1.87 -8.69 -2.71
C CYS A 193 -3.31 -8.32 -2.28
N HIS A 194 -3.63 -8.45 -0.98
CA HIS A 194 -4.95 -8.12 -0.46
C HIS A 194 -5.20 -6.61 -0.48
N LEU A 195 -4.17 -5.81 -0.22
CA LEU A 195 -4.22 -4.34 -0.24
C LEU A 195 -4.17 -3.73 -1.64
N TYR A 196 -3.80 -4.50 -2.67
CA TYR A 196 -3.67 -3.94 -4.00
C TYR A 196 -4.98 -3.28 -4.48
N PRO A 197 -4.98 -2.04 -5.01
CA PRO A 197 -3.86 -1.24 -5.53
C PRO A 197 -3.17 -0.32 -4.52
N ILE A 198 -3.35 -0.51 -3.24
CA ILE A 198 -2.55 0.20 -2.23
C ILE A 198 -1.18 -0.50 -2.09
N ARG A 199 -0.11 0.30 -2.06
CA ARG A 199 1.26 -0.11 -1.73
C ARG A 199 1.68 0.57 -0.44
N ILE A 200 2.34 -0.19 0.42
CA ILE A 200 2.92 0.29 1.69
C ILE A 200 4.43 0.32 1.52
N GLY A 201 5.04 1.45 1.84
CA GLY A 201 6.50 1.58 1.95
C GLY A 201 6.90 1.86 3.39
N ASP A 202 7.99 1.25 3.84
CA ASP A 202 8.55 1.45 5.16
C ASP A 202 9.63 2.53 5.13
N TYR A 203 9.50 3.56 5.99
CA TYR A 203 10.39 4.70 6.09
C TYR A 203 10.81 4.91 7.55
N GLY A 204 11.54 3.96 8.10
CA GLY A 204 11.96 3.96 9.49
C GLY A 204 10.78 3.91 10.45
N PRO A 205 10.49 4.98 11.22
CA PRO A 205 9.37 4.98 12.16
C PRO A 205 7.99 5.15 11.49
N TYR A 206 7.95 5.39 10.18
CA TYR A 206 6.71 5.67 9.45
C TYR A 206 6.44 4.64 8.36
N LYS A 207 5.16 4.35 8.15
CA LYS A 207 4.65 3.60 6.98
C LYS A 207 3.97 4.58 6.03
N ALA A 208 4.29 4.51 4.73
CA ALA A 208 3.64 5.33 3.72
C ALA A 208 2.64 4.50 2.91
N VAL A 209 1.37 4.92 2.92
CA VAL A 209 0.26 4.27 2.23
C VAL A 209 -0.06 5.04 0.95
N ASN A 210 0.22 4.44 -0.20
CA ASN A 210 0.09 5.07 -1.51
C ASN A 210 -0.83 4.27 -2.44
N TYR A 211 -1.56 4.98 -3.31
CA TYR A 211 -2.29 4.38 -4.41
C TYR A 211 -1.36 4.15 -5.59
N HIS A 212 -1.27 2.90 -6.05
CA HIS A 212 -0.49 2.50 -7.21
C HIS A 212 -1.37 2.52 -8.47
N ARG A 213 -0.86 3.14 -9.53
CA ARG A 213 -1.53 3.21 -10.84
C ARG A 213 -0.87 2.23 -11.79
N TRP A 214 -1.60 1.20 -12.15
CA TRP A 214 -1.14 0.20 -13.10
C TRP A 214 -2.16 0.04 -14.22
N ASP A 215 -1.67 -0.04 -15.45
CA ASP A 215 -2.51 -0.07 -16.64
C ASP A 215 -3.44 -1.28 -16.71
N VAL A 216 -3.03 -2.42 -16.15
CA VAL A 216 -3.86 -3.63 -16.06
C VAL A 216 -5.16 -3.42 -15.26
N CYS A 217 -5.21 -2.39 -14.41
CA CYS A 217 -6.37 -2.07 -13.56
C CYS A 217 -7.30 -0.99 -14.18
N LYS A 218 -7.15 -0.62 -15.45
CA LYS A 218 -8.00 0.40 -16.09
C LYS A 218 -9.50 0.11 -15.96
N ALA A 219 -9.90 -1.15 -16.15
CA ALA A 219 -11.29 -1.57 -16.01
C ALA A 219 -11.80 -1.38 -14.56
N ALA A 220 -11.00 -1.73 -13.58
CA ALA A 220 -11.33 -1.54 -12.16
C ALA A 220 -11.52 -0.06 -11.79
N VAL A 221 -10.69 0.83 -12.35
CA VAL A 221 -10.83 2.29 -12.16
C VAL A 221 -12.12 2.80 -12.79
N LEU A 222 -12.47 2.34 -14.00
CA LEU A 222 -13.70 2.72 -14.67
C LEU A 222 -14.94 2.25 -13.88
N LEU A 223 -14.93 1.00 -13.43
CA LEU A 223 -16.00 0.43 -12.62
C LEU A 223 -16.12 1.16 -11.26
N GLY A 224 -15.00 1.42 -10.59
CA GLY A 224 -14.98 2.18 -9.33
C GLY A 224 -15.54 3.61 -9.48
N LYS A 225 -15.24 4.27 -10.61
CA LYS A 225 -15.82 5.59 -10.93
C LYS A 225 -17.33 5.51 -11.16
N LYS A 226 -17.79 4.50 -11.89
CA LYS A 226 -19.23 4.25 -12.13
C LYS A 226 -20.00 4.03 -10.82
N GLU A 227 -19.45 3.22 -9.93
CA GLU A 227 -20.04 2.91 -8.63
C GLU A 227 -19.74 3.97 -7.55
N ASN A 228 -18.96 5.02 -7.91
CA ASN A 228 -18.50 6.08 -6.99
C ASN A 228 -17.85 5.53 -5.70
N LEU A 229 -17.08 4.45 -5.81
CA LEU A 229 -16.49 3.75 -4.68
C LEU A 229 -15.02 4.15 -4.46
N PRO A 230 -14.68 4.94 -3.41
CA PRO A 230 -13.30 5.26 -3.07
C PRO A 230 -12.49 4.00 -2.75
N VAL A 231 -11.19 4.01 -3.12
CA VAL A 231 -10.33 2.83 -2.94
C VAL A 231 -10.21 2.42 -1.47
N TYR A 232 -10.18 3.36 -0.52
CA TYR A 232 -10.12 3.02 0.91
C TYR A 232 -11.38 2.30 1.41
N LYS A 233 -12.56 2.58 0.82
CA LYS A 233 -13.81 1.87 1.14
C LYS A 233 -13.82 0.48 0.51
N PHE A 234 -13.34 0.35 -0.73
CA PHE A 234 -13.17 -0.94 -1.39
C PHE A 234 -12.22 -1.86 -0.61
N LEU A 235 -11.16 -1.30 -0.06
CA LEU A 235 -10.13 -2.03 0.68
C LEU A 235 -10.32 -2.00 2.21
N LYS A 236 -11.56 -1.86 2.69
CA LYS A 236 -11.84 -1.82 4.14
C LYS A 236 -11.25 -3.02 4.87
N GLU A 237 -11.55 -4.22 4.42
CA GLU A 237 -11.11 -5.45 5.09
C GLU A 237 -9.58 -5.60 5.15
N PRO A 238 -8.81 -5.44 4.04
CA PRO A 238 -7.36 -5.53 4.11
C PRO A 238 -6.72 -4.39 4.90
N LEU A 239 -7.29 -3.18 4.91
CA LEU A 239 -6.81 -2.08 5.75
C LEU A 239 -7.00 -2.38 7.24
N ILE A 240 -8.16 -2.93 7.62
CA ILE A 240 -8.41 -3.41 9.00
C ILE A 240 -7.44 -4.54 9.35
N ARG A 241 -7.24 -5.50 8.44
CA ARG A 241 -6.28 -6.61 8.65
C ARG A 241 -4.87 -6.10 8.90
N LYS A 242 -4.45 -5.03 8.22
CA LYS A 242 -3.08 -4.49 8.30
C LYS A 242 -2.87 -3.54 9.47
N PHE A 243 -3.81 -2.64 9.73
CA PHE A 243 -3.64 -1.52 10.65
C PHE A 243 -4.56 -1.59 11.87
N GLY A 244 -5.57 -2.46 11.86
CA GLY A 244 -6.57 -2.57 12.92
C GLY A 244 -7.85 -1.77 12.65
N ALA A 245 -8.90 -2.13 13.39
CA ALA A 245 -10.23 -1.53 13.21
C ALA A 245 -10.27 -0.06 13.68
N GLU A 246 -9.58 0.26 14.77
CA GLU A 246 -9.51 1.62 15.33
C GLU A 246 -8.82 2.57 14.35
N TRP A 247 -7.71 2.15 13.73
CA TRP A 247 -7.02 2.92 12.72
C TRP A 247 -7.92 3.16 11.48
N TYR A 248 -8.68 2.16 11.06
CA TYR A 248 -9.59 2.31 9.93
C TYR A 248 -10.75 3.26 10.24
N GLU A 249 -11.30 3.23 11.46
CA GLU A 249 -12.31 4.19 11.91
C GLU A 249 -11.77 5.62 11.86
N GLU A 250 -10.52 5.82 12.26
CA GLU A 250 -9.85 7.11 12.16
C GLU A 250 -9.66 7.55 10.71
N LEU A 251 -9.30 6.63 9.81
CA LEU A 251 -9.23 6.88 8.37
C LEU A 251 -10.58 7.36 7.81
N GLU A 252 -11.70 6.74 8.24
CA GLU A 252 -13.05 7.17 7.85
C GLU A 252 -13.40 8.55 8.40
N ASN A 253 -12.98 8.90 9.61
CA ASN A 253 -13.18 10.24 10.19
C ASN A 253 -12.39 11.30 9.42
N VAL A 254 -11.12 11.02 9.11
CA VAL A 254 -10.30 11.87 8.25
C VAL A 254 -10.93 12.08 6.88
N ALA A 255 -11.49 11.04 6.28
CA ALA A 255 -12.19 11.16 4.99
C ALA A 255 -13.35 12.14 5.06
N LYS A 256 -14.20 12.06 6.10
CA LYS A 256 -15.33 12.99 6.32
C LYS A 256 -14.86 14.45 6.47
N GLU A 257 -13.75 14.65 7.18
CA GLU A 257 -13.18 15.99 7.36
C GLU A 257 -12.61 16.55 6.05
N LEU A 258 -11.94 15.72 5.25
CA LEU A 258 -11.44 16.10 3.93
C LEU A 258 -12.58 16.44 2.95
N GLU A 259 -13.68 15.67 3.00
CA GLU A 259 -14.92 15.97 2.25
C GLU A 259 -15.52 17.33 2.66
N ALA A 260 -15.65 17.58 3.97
CA ALA A 260 -16.17 18.84 4.49
C ALA A 260 -15.32 20.06 4.12
N GLN A 261 -14.02 19.86 3.91
CA GLN A 261 -13.07 20.89 3.47
C GLN A 261 -12.95 20.98 1.92
N HIS A 262 -13.70 20.19 1.17
CA HIS A 262 -13.63 20.10 -0.31
C HIS A 262 -12.22 19.73 -0.83
N LEU A 263 -11.49 18.92 -0.08
CA LEU A 263 -10.16 18.47 -0.45
C LEU A 263 -10.18 17.12 -1.21
N ILE A 264 -11.29 16.39 -1.14
CA ILE A 264 -11.57 15.16 -1.88
C ILE A 264 -12.97 15.17 -2.46
#